data_b4b1a8085e40cb00dce37ee1e879a1c7
#
_entry.id   b4b1a8085e40cb00dce37ee1e879a1c7
#
_cell.length_a   1.000
_cell.length_b   1.000
_cell.length_c   1.000
_cell.angle_alpha   90.00
_cell.angle_beta   90.00
_cell.angle_gamma   90.00
#
_symmetry.space_group_name_H-M   'P 1'
#
loop_
_entity.id
_entity.type
_entity.pdbx_description
1 polymer ?
#
loop_
_entity_poly.entity_id
_entity_poly.type
_entity_poly.pdbx_seq_one_letter_code
_entity_poly.pdbx_strand_id
1 'polypeptide(L)'
;ALGRERMLEDVPRVGQWAWEGDGAHGTGDVVWDNERQHGFLRLQGFAPNDPHAVRYQLWIFDAGRDDRYPVDGGVFDVPAGRDVVVIPVKPAVRVSRPAAFAVTVEGPDGAVVSNREQVVAIAHTDR
;
A
#
# COMPACT_ATOMS: atom_id res chain seq x y z
N ALA A 1 10.38 -3.68 10.60
CA ALA A 1 11.18 -4.56 9.74
C ALA A 1 12.48 -3.89 9.31
N LEU A 2 13.55 -4.67 9.28
CA LEU A 2 14.89 -4.16 8.93
C LEU A 2 14.94 -3.58 7.52
N GLY A 3 14.20 -4.17 6.56
CA GLY A 3 14.19 -3.68 5.18
C GLY A 3 13.62 -2.27 5.07
N ARG A 4 12.52 -2.00 5.76
CA ARG A 4 11.91 -0.68 5.78
C ARG A 4 12.83 0.35 6.45
N GLU A 5 13.42 -0.02 7.58
CA GLU A 5 14.31 0.87 8.33
C GLU A 5 15.55 1.23 7.53
N ARG A 6 16.14 0.25 6.84
CA ARG A 6 17.27 0.50 5.96
C ARG A 6 16.91 1.40 4.78
N MET A 7 15.72 1.21 4.22
CA MET A 7 15.24 2.07 3.13
C MET A 7 15.14 3.52 3.59
N LEU A 8 14.64 3.76 4.80
CA LEU A 8 14.51 5.11 5.36
C LEU A 8 15.86 5.80 5.60
N GLU A 9 16.95 5.05 5.67
CA GLU A 9 18.29 5.63 5.79
C GLU A 9 18.78 6.25 4.47
N ASP A 10 18.18 5.92 3.34
CA ASP A 10 18.58 6.37 2.01
C ASP A 10 17.76 7.60 1.57
N VAL A 11 17.69 8.60 2.43
CA VAL A 11 17.05 9.89 2.14
C VAL A 11 18.05 10.75 1.37
N PRO A 12 17.66 11.45 0.28
CA PRO A 12 16.31 11.81 -0.17
C PRO A 12 15.71 10.91 -1.27
N ARG A 13 16.29 9.78 -1.58
CA ARG A 13 15.81 8.92 -2.68
C ARG A 13 14.47 8.27 -2.38
N VAL A 14 14.17 8.06 -1.11
CA VAL A 14 12.99 7.33 -0.66
C VAL A 14 11.91 8.31 -0.23
N GLY A 15 10.70 8.11 -0.76
CA GLY A 15 9.53 8.83 -0.30
C GLY A 15 8.89 8.14 0.90
N GLN A 16 8.23 8.94 1.73
CA GLN A 16 7.48 8.44 2.89
C GLN A 16 6.22 9.28 3.04
N TRP A 17 5.07 8.62 3.06
CA TRP A 17 3.77 9.30 3.13
C TRP A 17 2.83 8.56 4.07
N ALA A 18 2.25 9.29 5.03
CA ALA A 18 1.31 8.71 5.98
C ALA A 18 -0.05 8.41 5.32
N TRP A 19 -0.73 7.37 5.83
CA TRP A 19 -2.13 7.15 5.46
C TRP A 19 -2.95 8.35 5.90
N GLU A 20 -3.83 8.82 5.00
CA GLU A 20 -4.66 9.99 5.24
C GLU A 20 -5.93 9.62 6.01
N GLY A 21 -6.62 10.64 6.51
CA GLY A 21 -7.88 10.49 7.19
C GLY A 21 -7.74 10.52 8.71
N ASP A 22 -8.82 10.14 9.37
CA ASP A 22 -8.93 10.21 10.84
C ASP A 22 -8.44 8.95 11.55
N GLY A 23 -7.89 7.98 10.82
CA GLY A 23 -7.44 6.72 11.38
C GLY A 23 -8.54 5.72 11.66
N ALA A 24 -9.73 5.89 11.05
CA ALA A 24 -10.88 5.02 11.27
C ALA A 24 -10.57 3.54 10.98
N HIS A 25 -9.70 3.25 10.01
CA HIS A 25 -9.30 1.90 9.66
C HIS A 25 -7.91 1.54 10.16
N GLY A 26 -7.17 2.51 10.70
CA GLY A 26 -5.81 2.35 11.18
C GLY A 26 -4.91 3.49 10.74
N THR A 27 -3.64 3.43 11.14
CA THR A 27 -2.63 4.43 10.82
C THR A 27 -1.40 3.75 10.22
N GLY A 28 -0.40 4.55 9.88
CA GLY A 28 0.85 4.05 9.32
C GLY A 28 1.29 4.88 8.14
N ASP A 29 2.10 4.27 7.28
CA ASP A 29 2.67 4.99 6.14
C ASP A 29 3.09 4.04 5.03
N VAL A 30 3.46 4.64 3.91
CA VAL A 30 4.13 4.00 2.78
C VAL A 30 5.53 4.55 2.69
N VAL A 31 6.53 3.70 2.53
CA VAL A 31 7.86 4.10 2.09
C VAL A 31 8.11 3.48 0.72
N TRP A 32 8.70 4.27 -0.20
CA TRP A 32 8.84 3.85 -1.58
C TRP A 32 10.14 4.36 -2.18
N ASP A 33 10.90 3.46 -2.78
CA ASP A 33 12.10 3.76 -3.57
C ASP A 33 11.73 3.58 -5.05
N ASN A 34 11.54 4.70 -5.75
CA ASN A 34 11.09 4.65 -7.14
C ASN A 34 12.19 4.16 -8.10
N GLU A 35 13.44 4.35 -7.75
CA GLU A 35 14.56 3.85 -8.56
C GLU A 35 14.63 2.33 -8.52
N ARG A 36 14.51 1.75 -7.32
CA ARG A 36 14.56 0.31 -7.12
C ARG A 36 13.21 -0.38 -7.30
N GLN A 37 12.12 0.38 -7.46
CA GLN A 37 10.76 -0.16 -7.61
C GLN A 37 10.40 -1.08 -6.47
N HIS A 38 10.64 -0.61 -5.25
CA HIS A 38 10.42 -1.39 -4.04
C HIS A 38 9.96 -0.48 -2.91
N GLY A 39 9.17 -1.01 -2.00
CA GLY A 39 8.68 -0.26 -0.86
C GLY A 39 8.11 -1.13 0.22
N PHE A 40 7.56 -0.48 1.23
CA PHE A 40 6.92 -1.13 2.37
C PHE A 40 5.69 -0.35 2.80
N LEU A 41 4.64 -1.09 3.16
CA LEU A 41 3.50 -0.54 3.86
C LEU A 41 3.69 -0.80 5.36
N ARG A 42 3.48 0.21 6.18
CA ARG A 42 3.35 0.03 7.62
C ARG A 42 1.90 0.27 7.99
N LEU A 43 1.29 -0.73 8.58
CA LEU A 43 -0.12 -0.74 8.96
C LEU A 43 -0.21 -0.92 10.46
N GLN A 44 -0.87 0.00 11.15
CA GLN A 44 -1.08 -0.06 12.59
C GLN A 44 -2.55 0.02 12.90
N GLY A 45 -3.06 -0.98 13.63
CA GLY A 45 -4.46 -1.01 14.03
C GLY A 45 -5.43 -1.42 12.92
N PHE A 46 -4.94 -1.89 11.78
CA PHE A 46 -5.81 -2.40 10.72
C PHE A 46 -6.45 -3.72 11.15
N ALA A 47 -7.72 -3.91 10.78
CA ALA A 47 -8.46 -5.10 11.15
C ALA A 47 -7.84 -6.35 10.54
N PRO A 48 -7.68 -7.44 11.32
CA PRO A 48 -7.27 -8.71 10.75
C PRO A 48 -8.33 -9.24 9.79
N ASN A 49 -7.89 -10.00 8.79
CA ASN A 49 -8.80 -10.57 7.80
C ASN A 49 -8.68 -12.08 7.74
N ASP A 50 -9.77 -12.71 7.33
CA ASP A 50 -9.79 -14.13 6.97
C ASP A 50 -9.50 -14.23 5.47
N PRO A 51 -8.33 -14.77 5.05
CA PRO A 51 -7.97 -14.84 3.63
C PRO A 51 -8.92 -15.66 2.79
N HIS A 52 -9.71 -16.53 3.39
CA HIS A 52 -10.72 -17.31 2.68
C HIS A 52 -11.97 -16.48 2.33
N ALA A 53 -12.17 -15.38 3.03
CA ALA A 53 -13.33 -14.52 2.84
C ALA A 53 -12.97 -13.23 2.08
N VAL A 54 -11.96 -12.49 2.57
CA VAL A 54 -11.52 -11.22 1.98
C VAL A 54 -10.02 -11.09 2.16
N ARG A 55 -9.40 -10.29 1.28
CA ARG A 55 -7.98 -9.92 1.39
C ARG A 55 -7.81 -8.44 1.15
N TYR A 56 -6.74 -7.87 1.67
CA TYR A 56 -6.32 -6.52 1.34
C TYR A 56 -5.55 -6.53 0.03
N GLN A 57 -5.63 -5.43 -0.72
CA GLN A 57 -4.85 -5.24 -1.95
C GLN A 57 -4.34 -3.82 -2.02
N LEU A 58 -3.07 -3.67 -2.42
CA LEU A 58 -2.48 -2.38 -2.66
C LEU A 58 -2.62 -2.01 -4.13
N TRP A 59 -3.01 -0.75 -4.37
CA TRP A 59 -3.06 -0.15 -5.69
C TRP A 59 -2.15 1.07 -5.72
N ILE A 60 -1.35 1.18 -6.78
CA ILE A 60 -0.43 2.31 -6.95
C ILE A 60 -0.91 3.12 -8.15
N PHE A 61 -1.30 4.36 -7.89
CA PHE A 61 -1.72 5.28 -8.93
C PHE A 61 -0.48 5.95 -9.50
N ASP A 62 -0.16 5.64 -10.76
CA ASP A 62 0.98 6.20 -11.47
C ASP A 62 0.51 7.41 -12.27
N ALA A 63 1.12 8.55 -12.06
CA ALA A 63 0.74 9.80 -12.75
C ALA A 63 0.84 9.69 -14.27
N GLY A 64 1.62 8.74 -14.79
CA GLY A 64 1.74 8.48 -16.23
C GLY A 64 0.71 7.52 -16.79
N ARG A 65 -0.28 7.06 -15.99
CA ARG A 65 -1.29 6.09 -16.40
C ARG A 65 -2.69 6.62 -16.17
N ASP A 66 -3.67 5.98 -16.82
CA ASP A 66 -5.08 6.25 -16.60
C ASP A 66 -5.47 5.87 -15.15
N ASP A 67 -6.14 6.77 -14.44
CA ASP A 67 -6.57 6.57 -13.04
C ASP A 67 -7.48 5.35 -12.87
N ARG A 68 -8.17 4.95 -13.93
CA ARG A 68 -9.06 3.78 -13.87
C ARG A 68 -8.30 2.47 -13.76
N TYR A 69 -7.00 2.49 -14.07
CA TYR A 69 -6.17 1.28 -14.11
C TYR A 69 -4.90 1.49 -13.29
N PRO A 70 -5.02 1.60 -11.96
CA PRO A 70 -3.83 1.68 -11.12
C PRO A 70 -3.02 0.39 -11.19
N VAL A 71 -1.75 0.49 -10.83
CA VAL A 71 -0.86 -0.66 -10.82
C VAL A 71 -1.16 -1.54 -9.61
N ASP A 72 -1.30 -2.84 -9.82
CA ASP A 72 -1.46 -3.82 -8.75
C ASP A 72 -0.15 -3.89 -7.95
N GLY A 73 -0.24 -3.59 -6.67
CA GLY A 73 0.90 -3.62 -5.74
C GLY A 73 0.93 -4.88 -4.87
N GLY A 74 0.01 -5.80 -5.10
CA GLY A 74 -0.04 -7.07 -4.40
C GLY A 74 -1.18 -7.21 -3.42
N VAL A 75 -1.51 -8.45 -3.15
CA VAL A 75 -2.53 -8.86 -2.19
C VAL A 75 -1.81 -9.24 -0.90
N PHE A 76 -2.38 -8.88 0.25
CA PHE A 76 -1.76 -9.18 1.53
C PHE A 76 -2.81 -9.39 2.61
N ASP A 77 -2.35 -9.91 3.74
CA ASP A 77 -3.21 -10.21 4.89
C ASP A 77 -2.70 -9.52 6.13
N VAL A 78 -3.62 -9.18 7.02
CA VAL A 78 -3.30 -8.65 8.36
C VAL A 78 -3.62 -9.76 9.35
N PRO A 79 -2.60 -10.35 10.00
CA PRO A 79 -2.83 -11.42 10.97
C PRO A 79 -3.41 -10.87 12.28
N ALA A 80 -4.20 -11.69 12.95
CA ALA A 80 -4.71 -11.36 14.28
C ALA A 80 -3.56 -11.32 15.30
N GLY A 81 -3.72 -10.52 16.33
CA GLY A 81 -2.77 -10.46 17.43
C GLY A 81 -1.54 -9.58 17.18
N ARG A 82 -1.50 -8.87 16.06
CA ARG A 82 -0.44 -7.92 15.75
C ARG A 82 -0.99 -6.53 15.59
N ASP A 83 -0.45 -5.59 16.35
CA ASP A 83 -0.83 -4.19 16.23
C ASP A 83 -0.18 -3.51 15.03
N VAL A 84 1.08 -3.83 14.77
CA VAL A 84 1.84 -3.25 13.65
C VAL A 84 2.27 -4.35 12.69
N VAL A 85 2.01 -4.15 11.41
CA VAL A 85 2.40 -5.06 10.33
C VAL A 85 3.14 -4.29 9.27
N VAL A 86 4.25 -4.83 8.77
CA VAL A 86 5.02 -4.26 7.67
C VAL A 86 4.96 -5.22 6.49
N ILE A 87 4.48 -4.71 5.36
CA ILE A 87 4.26 -5.49 4.15
C ILE A 87 5.21 -5.01 3.06
N PRO A 88 6.09 -5.86 2.52
CA PRO A 88 6.90 -5.49 1.37
C PRO A 88 6.05 -5.36 0.12
N VAL A 89 6.37 -4.36 -0.71
CA VAL A 89 5.61 -4.04 -1.92
C VAL A 89 6.47 -4.29 -3.15
N LYS A 90 5.92 -5.06 -4.08
CA LYS A 90 6.51 -5.23 -5.42
C LYS A 90 5.41 -4.99 -6.44
N PRO A 91 5.49 -3.94 -7.26
CA PRO A 91 4.46 -3.68 -8.25
C PRO A 91 4.48 -4.72 -9.37
N ALA A 92 3.30 -5.02 -9.92
CA ALA A 92 3.16 -5.96 -11.03
C ALA A 92 3.84 -5.47 -12.30
N VAL A 93 3.90 -4.15 -12.48
CA VAL A 93 4.61 -3.49 -13.58
C VAL A 93 5.34 -2.28 -13.03
N ARG A 94 6.27 -1.73 -13.82
CA ARG A 94 7.03 -0.56 -13.40
C ARG A 94 6.12 0.65 -13.18
N VAL A 95 6.33 1.33 -12.05
CA VAL A 95 5.68 2.60 -11.72
C VAL A 95 6.64 3.72 -12.10
N SER A 96 6.21 4.63 -12.99
CA SER A 96 7.05 5.74 -13.43
C SER A 96 7.10 6.85 -12.40
N ARG A 97 5.93 7.27 -11.91
CA ARG A 97 5.82 8.38 -10.96
C ARG A 97 4.60 8.17 -10.07
N PRO A 98 4.78 7.61 -8.87
CA PRO A 98 3.64 7.33 -8.01
C PRO A 98 2.97 8.63 -7.57
N ALA A 99 1.66 8.69 -7.72
CA ALA A 99 0.83 9.81 -7.29
C ALA A 99 0.07 9.49 -6.01
N ALA A 100 -0.31 8.23 -5.82
CA ALA A 100 -1.02 7.79 -4.62
C ALA A 100 -0.87 6.28 -4.44
N PHE A 101 -1.03 5.85 -3.19
CA PHE A 101 -1.11 4.45 -2.80
C PHE A 101 -2.44 4.25 -2.09
N ALA A 102 -3.21 3.24 -2.47
CA ALA A 102 -4.49 2.96 -1.85
C ALA A 102 -4.59 1.50 -1.48
N VAL A 103 -5.17 1.22 -0.32
CA VAL A 103 -5.46 -0.14 0.13
C VAL A 103 -6.95 -0.37 0.06
N THR A 104 -7.34 -1.46 -0.59
CA THR A 104 -8.75 -1.87 -0.70
C THR A 104 -8.94 -3.24 -0.06
N VAL A 105 -10.21 -3.58 0.20
CA VAL A 105 -10.61 -4.92 0.60
C VAL A 105 -11.25 -5.59 -0.62
N GLU A 106 -10.74 -6.74 -1.00
CA GLU A 106 -11.18 -7.49 -2.17
C GLU A 106 -11.58 -8.91 -1.79
N GLY A 107 -12.16 -9.65 -2.74
CA GLY A 107 -12.40 -11.08 -2.56
C GLY A 107 -11.10 -11.88 -2.44
N PRO A 108 -11.17 -13.19 -2.14
CA PRO A 108 -9.99 -14.00 -1.84
C PRO A 108 -8.94 -14.04 -2.95
N ASP A 109 -9.36 -13.89 -4.20
CA ASP A 109 -8.46 -13.92 -5.36
C ASP A 109 -7.92 -12.54 -5.74
N GLY A 110 -8.30 -11.49 -4.99
CA GLY A 110 -7.97 -10.12 -5.33
C GLY A 110 -8.81 -9.58 -6.48
N ALA A 111 -8.36 -8.49 -7.07
CA ALA A 111 -9.02 -7.88 -8.22
C ALA A 111 -8.00 -7.52 -9.30
N VAL A 112 -8.43 -7.57 -10.57
CA VAL A 112 -7.60 -7.15 -11.70
C VAL A 112 -7.71 -5.64 -11.90
N VAL A 113 -8.92 -5.11 -11.72
CA VAL A 113 -9.21 -3.67 -11.82
C VAL A 113 -9.85 -3.22 -10.51
N SER A 114 -9.31 -2.16 -9.91
CA SER A 114 -9.84 -1.64 -8.67
C SER A 114 -11.23 -1.04 -8.89
N ASN A 115 -12.20 -1.43 -8.05
CA ASN A 115 -13.54 -0.83 -8.07
C ASN A 115 -13.64 0.41 -7.18
N ARG A 116 -12.65 0.66 -6.32
CA ARG A 116 -12.56 1.81 -5.42
C ARG A 116 -13.68 1.93 -4.39
N GLU A 117 -14.56 0.95 -4.31
CA GLU A 117 -15.70 1.03 -3.37
C GLU A 117 -15.30 0.71 -1.94
N GLN A 118 -14.23 -0.05 -1.77
CA GLN A 118 -13.80 -0.52 -0.45
C GLN A 118 -12.40 -0.05 -0.10
N VAL A 119 -12.13 1.23 -0.36
CA VAL A 119 -10.87 1.85 0.03
C VAL A 119 -10.85 2.05 1.53
N VAL A 120 -9.85 1.50 2.20
CA VAL A 120 -9.69 1.62 3.65
C VAL A 120 -8.51 2.49 4.04
N ALA A 121 -7.60 2.78 3.11
CA ALA A 121 -6.47 3.68 3.35
C ALA A 121 -5.99 4.26 2.04
N ILE A 122 -5.53 5.52 2.08
CA ILE A 122 -4.94 6.19 0.92
C ILE A 122 -3.83 7.12 1.39
N ALA A 123 -2.75 7.18 0.63
CA ALA A 123 -1.66 8.12 0.84
C ALA A 123 -1.31 8.78 -0.48
N HIS A 124 -1.36 10.11 -0.52
CA HIS A 124 -0.97 10.89 -1.69
C HIS A 124 0.47 11.36 -1.57
N THR A 125 1.20 11.33 -2.68
CA THR A 125 2.61 11.68 -2.68
C THR A 125 2.87 13.20 -2.73
N ASP A 126 1.85 13.97 -2.98
CA ASP A 126 1.93 15.44 -3.02
C ASP A 126 1.63 16.11 -1.66
N ARG A 127 1.60 15.32 -0.59
CA ARG A 127 1.24 15.82 0.76
C ARG A 127 2.34 15.63 1.79
#